data_d4c4ea1bc9d9cc67141a6108495adfc2
#
_entry.id   d4c4ea1bc9d9cc67141a6108495adfc2
#
_cell.length_a   1.000
_cell.length_b   1.000
_cell.length_c   1.000
_cell.angle_alpha   90.00
_cell.angle_beta   90.00
_cell.angle_gamma   90.00
#
_symmetry.space_group_name_H-M   'P 1'
#
loop_
_entity.id
_entity.type
_entity.pdbx_description
1 polymer ?
#
loop_
_entity_poly.entity_id
_entity_poly.type
_entity_poly.pdbx_seq_one_letter_code
_entity_poly.pdbx_strand_id
1 'polypeptide(L)'
;MGVNQGHIWKKRKVRTSEASQIIGIIGAGRGMGTTHFCILMANYLCSGCGYRTSVLEWNSHGDFASFGSACTGAGRQENIYQIQEIDFYPEADGFCLAECLRNRYQKILIDFGTIQELKSAELLRCHKVFLIISFSEWQEGAFGDQDLWQECAVKNGWQCLAAFGSEESRIQWNKRRRPAVDRIPFSVDAFTVTKQQADWMGQRI
;
A
#
# COMPACT_ATOMS: atom_id res chain seq x y z
N MET A 1 -27.64 22.24 -8.36
CA MET A 1 -27.46 20.80 -8.07
C MET A 1 -26.58 20.24 -9.17
N GLY A 2 -25.27 20.23 -9.00
CA GLY A 2 -24.29 19.72 -9.97
C GLY A 2 -23.85 18.33 -9.54
N VAL A 3 -24.26 17.32 -10.29
CA VAL A 3 -23.80 15.95 -10.11
C VAL A 3 -22.34 15.90 -10.54
N ASN A 4 -21.46 15.64 -9.58
CA ASN A 4 -20.02 15.46 -9.81
C ASN A 4 -19.85 14.20 -10.65
N GLN A 5 -19.54 14.33 -11.94
CA GLN A 5 -19.22 13.23 -12.82
C GLN A 5 -17.85 12.67 -12.39
N GLY A 6 -17.87 11.61 -11.58
CA GLY A 6 -16.69 10.78 -11.34
C GLY A 6 -16.12 10.35 -12.70
N HIS A 7 -14.85 10.62 -12.94
CA HIS A 7 -14.16 10.18 -14.14
C HIS A 7 -14.13 8.65 -14.17
N ILE A 8 -15.06 8.07 -14.96
CA ILE A 8 -15.05 6.64 -15.27
C ILE A 8 -13.83 6.39 -16.16
N TRP A 9 -12.81 5.79 -15.60
CA TRP A 9 -11.68 5.28 -16.37
C TRP A 9 -12.21 4.27 -17.39
N LYS A 10 -12.00 4.49 -18.69
CA LYS A 10 -12.34 3.48 -19.70
C LYS A 10 -11.57 2.21 -19.37
N LYS A 11 -12.28 1.07 -19.18
CA LYS A 11 -11.66 -0.24 -18.97
C LYS A 11 -10.53 -0.44 -20.01
N ARG A 12 -9.28 -0.42 -19.54
CA ARG A 12 -8.13 -0.79 -20.37
C ARG A 12 -8.15 -2.31 -20.53
N LYS A 13 -7.85 -2.80 -21.74
CA LYS A 13 -7.65 -4.22 -21.98
C LYS A 13 -6.62 -4.76 -20.99
N VAL A 14 -6.95 -5.87 -20.34
CA VAL A 14 -6.02 -6.61 -19.47
C VAL A 14 -4.71 -6.83 -20.25
N ARG A 15 -3.61 -6.32 -19.70
CA ARG A 15 -2.28 -6.54 -20.28
C ARG A 15 -1.91 -8.01 -20.06
N THR A 16 -1.77 -8.76 -21.14
CA THR A 16 -1.30 -10.15 -21.10
C THR A 16 0.21 -10.19 -21.13
N SER A 17 0.80 -11.03 -20.25
CA SER A 17 2.22 -11.43 -20.20
C SER A 17 3.27 -10.43 -19.63
N GLU A 18 3.03 -9.85 -18.46
CA GLU A 18 4.15 -9.34 -17.64
C GLU A 18 4.43 -10.32 -16.49
N ALA A 19 5.70 -10.48 -16.11
CA ALA A 19 6.07 -11.21 -14.90
C ALA A 19 5.41 -10.57 -13.67
N SER A 20 5.05 -11.38 -12.68
CA SER A 20 4.49 -10.89 -11.43
C SER A 20 5.45 -9.91 -10.75
N GLN A 21 4.96 -8.75 -10.33
CA GLN A 21 5.70 -7.80 -9.52
C GLN A 21 5.13 -7.77 -8.12
N ILE A 22 5.99 -8.02 -7.14
CA ILE A 22 5.65 -7.97 -5.72
C ILE A 22 6.06 -6.59 -5.18
N ILE A 23 5.12 -5.91 -4.53
CA ILE A 23 5.30 -4.58 -3.95
C ILE A 23 5.00 -4.66 -2.46
N GLY A 24 6.01 -4.41 -1.62
CA GLY A 24 5.85 -4.35 -0.18
C GLY A 24 5.48 -2.96 0.29
N ILE A 25 4.56 -2.87 1.24
CA ILE A 25 4.16 -1.62 1.89
C ILE A 25 4.26 -1.85 3.40
N ILE A 26 5.00 -0.98 4.08
CA ILE A 26 5.29 -1.12 5.51
C ILE A 26 5.19 0.25 6.18
N GLY A 27 4.69 0.32 7.39
CA GLY A 27 4.62 1.54 8.18
C GLY A 27 5.79 1.65 9.16
N ALA A 28 6.31 2.86 9.37
CA ALA A 28 7.26 3.11 10.45
C ALA A 28 6.63 2.93 11.85
N GLY A 29 5.30 2.97 11.93
CA GLY A 29 4.51 2.73 13.13
C GLY A 29 3.02 2.56 12.80
N ARG A 30 2.20 2.29 13.82
CA ARG A 30 0.74 2.16 13.65
C ARG A 30 0.09 3.49 13.30
N GLY A 31 -1.01 3.45 12.54
CA GLY A 31 -1.77 4.64 12.17
C GLY A 31 -1.10 5.55 11.13
N MET A 32 -0.01 5.11 10.49
CA MET A 32 0.72 5.88 9.47
C MET A 32 0.03 5.90 8.10
N GLY A 33 -1.08 5.18 7.93
CA GLY A 33 -1.81 5.10 6.65
C GLY A 33 -1.30 4.00 5.71
N THR A 34 -0.59 3.00 6.24
CA THR A 34 -0.01 1.87 5.47
C THR A 34 -1.08 1.13 4.68
N THR A 35 -2.09 0.62 5.35
CA THR A 35 -3.22 -0.12 4.75
C THR A 35 -3.98 0.74 3.76
N HIS A 36 -4.25 2.01 4.10
CA HIS A 36 -4.92 2.95 3.19
C HIS A 36 -4.12 3.14 1.89
N PHE A 37 -2.81 3.35 2.00
CA PHE A 37 -1.95 3.50 0.82
C PHE A 37 -1.85 2.21 0.00
N CYS A 38 -1.82 1.05 0.67
CA CYS A 38 -1.82 -0.26 0.02
C CYS A 38 -3.06 -0.44 -0.87
N ILE A 39 -4.24 -0.17 -0.34
CA ILE A 39 -5.50 -0.26 -1.08
C ILE A 39 -5.57 0.77 -2.22
N LEU A 40 -5.16 2.02 -1.96
CA LEU A 40 -5.13 3.09 -2.97
C LEU A 40 -4.22 2.71 -4.16
N MET A 41 -3.04 2.16 -3.87
CA MET A 41 -2.10 1.69 -4.89
C MET A 41 -2.66 0.50 -5.66
N ALA A 42 -3.31 -0.46 -4.99
CA ALA A 42 -3.96 -1.60 -5.63
C ALA A 42 -5.06 -1.15 -6.58
N ASN A 43 -5.88 -0.19 -6.16
CA ASN A 43 -6.93 0.37 -6.99
C ASN A 43 -6.36 1.09 -8.23
N TYR A 44 -5.30 1.87 -8.05
CA TYR A 44 -4.60 2.48 -9.20
C TYR A 44 -4.09 1.43 -10.19
N LEU A 45 -3.45 0.38 -9.71
CA LEU A 45 -2.90 -0.69 -10.56
C LEU A 45 -3.98 -1.50 -11.26
N CYS A 46 -5.06 -1.83 -10.56
CA CYS A 46 -6.17 -2.57 -11.11
C CYS A 46 -7.02 -1.70 -12.03
N SER A 47 -7.71 -0.71 -11.47
CA SER A 47 -8.69 0.11 -12.20
C SER A 47 -8.04 1.12 -13.13
N GLY A 48 -6.92 1.73 -12.72
CA GLY A 48 -6.21 2.74 -13.50
C GLY A 48 -5.33 2.16 -14.61
N CYS A 49 -4.60 1.08 -14.32
CA CYS A 49 -3.63 0.49 -15.24
C CYS A 49 -4.11 -0.80 -15.93
N GLY A 50 -5.16 -1.45 -15.41
CA GLY A 50 -5.71 -2.69 -15.94
C GLY A 50 -4.88 -3.94 -15.62
N TYR A 51 -4.10 -3.92 -14.54
CA TYR A 51 -3.37 -5.09 -14.08
C TYR A 51 -4.26 -5.99 -13.22
N ARG A 52 -4.12 -7.30 -13.39
CA ARG A 52 -4.68 -8.27 -12.45
C ARG A 52 -3.92 -8.16 -11.12
N THR A 53 -4.62 -7.68 -10.09
CA THR A 53 -4.01 -7.25 -8.82
C THR A 53 -4.57 -8.04 -7.65
N SER A 54 -3.70 -8.43 -6.73
CA SER A 54 -4.05 -8.97 -5.41
C SER A 54 -3.40 -8.17 -4.29
N VAL A 55 -4.02 -8.20 -3.12
CA VAL A 55 -3.52 -7.54 -1.90
C VAL A 55 -3.51 -8.57 -0.77
N LEU A 56 -2.37 -8.71 -0.11
CA LEU A 56 -2.13 -9.66 0.96
C LEU A 56 -1.90 -8.91 2.28
N GLU A 57 -2.69 -9.20 3.31
CA GLU A 57 -2.45 -8.72 4.67
C GLU A 57 -1.45 -9.64 5.37
N TRP A 58 -0.19 -9.18 5.45
CA TRP A 58 0.91 -9.95 6.05
C TRP A 58 1.26 -9.41 7.44
N ASN A 59 0.24 -9.20 8.22
CA ASN A 59 0.32 -8.69 9.58
C ASN A 59 -0.86 -9.21 10.41
N SER A 60 -0.85 -8.94 11.71
CA SER A 60 -1.86 -9.43 12.65
C SER A 60 -2.95 -8.42 13.00
N HIS A 61 -3.09 -7.33 12.22
CA HIS A 61 -4.03 -6.26 12.58
C HIS A 61 -5.49 -6.62 12.30
N GLY A 62 -5.76 -7.47 11.29
CA GLY A 62 -7.11 -7.89 10.92
C GLY A 62 -7.93 -6.79 10.24
N ASP A 63 -7.25 -5.81 9.65
CA ASP A 63 -7.90 -4.69 8.97
C ASP A 63 -8.70 -5.19 7.75
N PHE A 64 -8.15 -6.16 6.99
CA PHE A 64 -8.82 -6.71 5.81
C PHE A 64 -10.05 -7.53 6.17
N ALA A 65 -10.01 -8.31 7.25
CA ALA A 65 -11.20 -9.03 7.73
C ALA A 65 -12.31 -8.06 8.16
N SER A 66 -11.92 -6.94 8.77
CA SER A 66 -12.87 -5.93 9.27
C SER A 66 -13.60 -5.22 8.13
N PHE A 67 -12.89 -4.69 7.13
CA PHE A 67 -13.54 -3.99 6.03
C PHE A 67 -14.16 -4.97 5.00
N GLY A 68 -13.62 -6.16 4.83
CA GLY A 68 -14.23 -7.21 4.01
C GLY A 68 -15.63 -7.53 4.44
N SER A 69 -15.84 -7.74 5.73
CA SER A 69 -17.18 -7.96 6.31
C SER A 69 -18.13 -6.78 6.06
N ALA A 70 -17.61 -5.54 6.15
CA ALA A 70 -18.41 -4.34 5.92
C ALA A 70 -18.81 -4.16 4.44
N CYS A 71 -17.93 -4.51 3.51
CA CYS A 71 -18.15 -4.28 2.07
C CYS A 71 -18.94 -5.41 1.39
N THR A 72 -18.74 -6.66 1.81
CA THR A 72 -19.36 -7.82 1.14
C THR A 72 -20.64 -8.30 1.84
N GLY A 73 -20.88 -7.88 3.08
CA GLY A 73 -21.96 -8.43 3.90
C GLY A 73 -21.79 -9.92 4.26
N ALA A 74 -20.70 -10.54 3.84
CA ALA A 74 -20.36 -11.91 4.14
C ALA A 74 -19.85 -12.00 5.59
N GLY A 75 -20.30 -13.00 6.30
CA GLY A 75 -19.71 -13.33 7.61
C GLY A 75 -18.23 -13.72 7.45
N ARG A 76 -17.49 -13.73 8.53
CA ARG A 76 -16.03 -13.95 8.67
C ARG A 76 -15.44 -15.22 8.01
N GLN A 77 -16.15 -15.91 7.12
CA GLN A 77 -15.78 -17.25 6.61
C GLN A 77 -15.09 -17.29 5.25
N GLU A 78 -14.97 -16.18 4.54
CA GLU A 78 -14.23 -16.20 3.26
C GLU A 78 -12.80 -15.74 3.48
N ASN A 79 -11.85 -16.66 3.34
CA ASN A 79 -10.42 -16.38 3.42
C ASN A 79 -9.91 -15.51 2.26
N ILE A 80 -10.72 -15.28 1.23
CA ILE A 80 -10.41 -14.46 0.06
C ILE A 80 -11.71 -13.82 -0.40
N TYR A 81 -11.69 -12.53 -0.65
CA TYR A 81 -12.85 -11.81 -1.18
C TYR A 81 -12.40 -10.77 -2.20
N GLN A 82 -13.34 -10.27 -3.01
CA GLN A 82 -13.04 -9.33 -4.09
C GLN A 82 -13.79 -8.02 -3.89
N ILE A 83 -13.07 -6.90 -4.02
CA ILE A 83 -13.65 -5.56 -4.10
C ILE A 83 -13.06 -4.84 -5.32
N GLN A 84 -13.90 -4.31 -6.20
CA GLN A 84 -13.48 -3.57 -7.41
C GLN A 84 -12.47 -4.33 -8.29
N GLU A 85 -12.69 -5.63 -8.51
CA GLU A 85 -11.80 -6.52 -9.29
C GLU A 85 -10.41 -6.75 -8.65
N ILE A 86 -10.21 -6.37 -7.38
CA ILE A 86 -9.01 -6.64 -6.58
C ILE A 86 -9.31 -7.78 -5.62
N ASP A 87 -8.46 -8.79 -5.60
CA ASP A 87 -8.58 -9.93 -4.69
C ASP A 87 -7.81 -9.66 -3.39
N PHE A 88 -8.50 -9.73 -2.26
CA PHE A 88 -7.96 -9.48 -0.92
C PHE A 88 -7.77 -10.79 -0.18
N TYR A 89 -6.59 -10.95 0.42
CA TYR A 89 -6.17 -12.10 1.21
C TYR A 89 -5.91 -11.65 2.65
N PRO A 90 -6.92 -11.72 3.54
CA PRO A 90 -6.72 -11.51 4.97
C PRO A 90 -5.78 -12.57 5.56
N GLU A 91 -5.02 -12.21 6.60
CA GLU A 91 -4.14 -13.15 7.32
C GLU A 91 -3.23 -13.98 6.39
N ALA A 92 -2.69 -13.33 5.36
CA ALA A 92 -1.92 -13.99 4.31
C ALA A 92 -0.59 -14.55 4.81
N ASP A 93 -0.18 -15.65 4.18
CA ASP A 93 1.08 -16.35 4.44
C ASP A 93 1.84 -16.71 3.14
N GLY A 94 2.91 -17.47 3.26
CA GLY A 94 3.72 -17.92 2.12
C GLY A 94 2.95 -18.78 1.12
N PHE A 95 1.91 -19.48 1.56
CA PHE A 95 1.04 -20.25 0.68
C PHE A 95 0.17 -19.33 -0.17
N CYS A 96 -0.42 -18.31 0.43
CA CYS A 96 -1.21 -17.29 -0.29
C CYS A 96 -0.37 -16.58 -1.36
N LEU A 97 0.87 -16.21 -1.03
CA LEU A 97 1.79 -15.60 -2.00
C LEU A 97 2.12 -16.56 -3.16
N ALA A 98 2.41 -17.83 -2.86
CA ALA A 98 2.67 -18.84 -3.88
C ALA A 98 1.45 -19.06 -4.79
N GLU A 99 0.23 -19.06 -4.23
CA GLU A 99 -1.00 -19.12 -5.02
C GLU A 99 -1.17 -17.91 -5.94
N CYS A 100 -0.90 -16.70 -5.44
CA CYS A 100 -0.95 -15.49 -6.26
C CYS A 100 0.01 -15.58 -7.45
N LEU A 101 1.23 -16.06 -7.23
CA LEU A 101 2.22 -16.25 -8.29
C LEU A 101 1.77 -17.33 -9.29
N ARG A 102 1.26 -18.48 -8.82
CA ARG A 102 0.70 -19.56 -9.65
C ARG A 102 -0.47 -19.06 -10.48
N ASN A 103 -1.35 -18.26 -9.89
CA ASN A 103 -2.53 -17.70 -10.54
C ASN A 103 -2.22 -16.49 -11.43
N ARG A 104 -0.92 -16.15 -11.60
CA ARG A 104 -0.42 -15.12 -12.50
C ARG A 104 -1.01 -13.73 -12.25
N TYR A 105 -1.13 -13.34 -10.97
CA TYR A 105 -1.35 -11.93 -10.66
C TYR A 105 -0.15 -11.12 -11.14
N GLN A 106 -0.42 -10.04 -11.84
CA GLN A 106 0.63 -9.18 -12.41
C GLN A 106 1.20 -8.22 -11.35
N LYS A 107 0.35 -7.82 -10.43
CA LYS A 107 0.72 -6.97 -9.29
C LYS A 107 0.23 -7.61 -8.00
N ILE A 108 1.16 -7.87 -7.10
CA ILE A 108 0.89 -8.45 -5.78
C ILE A 108 1.39 -7.43 -4.76
N LEU A 109 0.46 -6.82 -4.03
CA LEU A 109 0.79 -5.90 -2.96
C LEU A 109 0.76 -6.67 -1.63
N ILE A 110 1.71 -6.36 -0.76
CA ILE A 110 1.78 -6.97 0.57
C ILE A 110 1.80 -5.84 1.61
N ASP A 111 0.77 -5.81 2.45
CA ASP A 111 0.71 -4.96 3.64
C ASP A 111 1.43 -5.67 4.80
N PHE A 112 2.65 -5.25 5.08
CA PHE A 112 3.46 -5.84 6.17
C PHE A 112 3.15 -5.25 7.55
N GLY A 113 2.17 -4.34 7.66
CA GLY A 113 1.87 -3.67 8.93
C GLY A 113 2.96 -2.69 9.32
N THR A 114 3.65 -2.93 10.43
CA THR A 114 4.68 -2.05 10.97
C THR A 114 6.08 -2.67 10.96
N ILE A 115 7.11 -1.82 10.92
CA ILE A 115 8.50 -2.27 10.89
C ILE A 115 8.90 -3.01 12.17
N GLN A 116 8.30 -2.69 13.30
CA GLN A 116 8.55 -3.37 14.58
C GLN A 116 8.06 -4.82 14.58
N GLU A 117 7.03 -5.11 13.80
CA GLU A 117 6.42 -6.44 13.65
C GLU A 117 7.08 -7.26 12.53
N LEU A 118 7.94 -6.62 11.75
CA LEU A 118 8.53 -7.22 10.56
C LEU A 118 9.48 -8.38 10.94
N LYS A 119 9.04 -9.59 10.62
CA LYS A 119 9.86 -10.83 10.77
C LYS A 119 9.97 -11.60 9.46
N SER A 120 9.45 -11.03 8.38
CA SER A 120 9.22 -11.77 7.15
C SER A 120 10.41 -11.75 6.21
N ALA A 121 10.88 -12.95 5.83
CA ALA A 121 11.79 -13.11 4.70
C ALA A 121 11.13 -12.73 3.36
N GLU A 122 9.81 -12.63 3.31
CA GLU A 122 9.05 -12.29 2.09
C GLU A 122 9.31 -10.85 1.63
N LEU A 123 9.72 -9.97 2.55
CA LEU A 123 10.15 -8.62 2.18
C LEU A 123 11.32 -8.65 1.18
N LEU A 124 12.21 -9.64 1.28
CA LEU A 124 13.32 -9.81 0.35
C LEU A 124 12.90 -10.23 -1.06
N ARG A 125 11.66 -10.70 -1.22
CA ARG A 125 11.05 -11.04 -2.52
C ARG A 125 10.39 -9.85 -3.18
N CYS A 126 10.24 -8.74 -2.45
CA CYS A 126 9.63 -7.54 -3.01
C CYS A 126 10.55 -6.87 -4.00
N HIS A 127 10.04 -6.60 -5.20
CA HIS A 127 10.75 -5.85 -6.24
C HIS A 127 10.84 -4.37 -5.89
N LYS A 128 9.92 -3.89 -5.06
CA LYS A 128 9.85 -2.52 -4.57
C LYS A 128 9.24 -2.52 -3.18
N VAL A 129 9.74 -1.64 -2.31
CA VAL A 129 9.18 -1.43 -0.97
C VAL A 129 8.93 0.05 -0.74
N PHE A 130 7.73 0.35 -0.25
CA PHE A 130 7.35 1.67 0.23
C PHE A 130 7.27 1.66 1.75
N LEU A 131 8.00 2.56 2.39
CA LEU A 131 7.93 2.81 3.82
C LEU A 131 7.05 4.03 4.07
N ILE A 132 5.96 3.83 4.78
CA ILE A 132 4.99 4.89 5.09
C ILE A 132 5.31 5.48 6.45
N ILE A 133 5.48 6.79 6.47
CA ILE A 133 5.75 7.57 7.69
C ILE A 133 4.74 8.69 7.87
N SER A 134 4.81 9.38 8.99
CA SER A 134 4.01 10.58 9.26
C SER A 134 4.88 11.69 9.85
N PHE A 135 4.54 12.92 9.55
CA PHE A 135 5.10 14.11 10.20
C PHE A 135 4.06 14.77 11.13
N SER A 136 3.02 14.04 11.53
CA SER A 136 2.05 14.51 12.52
C SER A 136 2.69 14.50 13.90
N GLU A 137 2.63 15.61 14.61
CA GLU A 137 3.25 15.81 15.93
C GLU A 137 2.79 14.77 16.96
N TRP A 138 1.51 14.44 16.96
CA TRP A 138 0.96 13.41 17.86
C TRP A 138 1.35 11.96 17.51
N GLN A 139 2.02 11.76 16.40
CA GLN A 139 2.54 10.45 15.99
C GLN A 139 4.04 10.30 16.22
N GLU A 140 4.75 11.32 16.72
CA GLU A 140 6.18 11.21 17.00
C GLU A 140 6.52 10.04 17.91
N GLY A 141 5.71 9.77 18.94
CA GLY A 141 5.88 8.61 19.82
C GLY A 141 5.55 7.25 19.17
N ALA A 142 4.85 7.22 18.04
CA ALA A 142 4.46 6.00 17.34
C ALA A 142 5.53 5.50 16.35
N PHE A 143 6.58 6.28 16.10
CA PHE A 143 7.69 5.90 15.21
C PHE A 143 8.56 4.76 15.75
N GLY A 144 8.42 4.42 17.03
CA GLY A 144 9.35 3.51 17.66
C GLY A 144 10.79 4.03 17.60
N ASP A 145 11.73 3.15 17.33
CA ASP A 145 13.13 3.52 17.11
C ASP A 145 13.28 4.18 15.74
N GLN A 146 13.42 5.52 15.74
CA GLN A 146 13.57 6.31 14.50
C GLN A 146 14.80 5.89 13.69
N ASP A 147 15.85 5.47 14.35
CA ASP A 147 17.10 5.09 13.68
C ASP A 147 16.91 3.77 12.94
N LEU A 148 16.13 2.84 13.50
CA LEU A 148 15.86 1.54 12.89
C LEU A 148 15.24 1.63 11.49
N TRP A 149 14.16 2.39 11.32
CA TRP A 149 13.52 2.47 10.03
C TRP A 149 14.34 3.26 9.00
N GLN A 150 15.09 4.28 9.45
CA GLN A 150 15.99 5.05 8.58
C GLN A 150 17.11 4.17 8.06
N GLU A 151 17.78 3.42 8.92
CA GLU A 151 18.84 2.47 8.54
C GLU A 151 18.31 1.41 7.57
N CYS A 152 17.16 0.81 7.87
CA CYS A 152 16.54 -0.18 7.01
C CYS A 152 16.20 0.40 5.63
N ALA A 153 15.62 1.59 5.58
CA ALA A 153 15.23 2.22 4.33
C ALA A 153 16.46 2.59 3.46
N VAL A 154 17.50 3.16 4.07
CA VAL A 154 18.74 3.50 3.36
C VAL A 154 19.45 2.24 2.85
N LYS A 155 19.63 1.24 3.72
CA LYS A 155 20.32 0.00 3.41
C LYS A 155 19.66 -0.78 2.27
N ASN A 156 18.33 -0.79 2.23
CA ASN A 156 17.57 -1.58 1.28
C ASN A 156 17.00 -0.76 0.10
N GLY A 157 17.31 0.54 0.04
CA GLY A 157 16.82 1.41 -1.04
C GLY A 157 15.30 1.59 -1.06
N TRP A 158 14.63 1.54 0.10
CA TRP A 158 13.18 1.72 0.17
C TRP A 158 12.76 3.14 -0.14
N GLN A 159 11.62 3.30 -0.78
CA GLN A 159 11.04 4.61 -1.01
C GLN A 159 10.22 5.05 0.20
N CYS A 160 10.62 6.16 0.82
CA CYS A 160 9.93 6.70 2.00
C CYS A 160 8.87 7.71 1.59
N LEU A 161 7.66 7.52 2.09
CA LEU A 161 6.48 8.29 1.75
C LEU A 161 5.80 8.80 3.02
N ALA A 162 5.37 10.08 3.04
CA ALA A 162 4.62 10.63 4.15
C ALA A 162 3.14 10.79 3.79
N ALA A 163 2.26 10.13 4.55
CA ALA A 163 0.82 10.28 4.40
C ALA A 163 0.28 11.51 5.14
N PHE A 164 0.80 11.81 6.32
CA PHE A 164 0.29 12.86 7.21
C PHE A 164 1.37 13.84 7.67
N GLY A 165 0.92 14.93 8.30
CA GLY A 165 1.77 15.98 8.88
C GLY A 165 2.04 17.15 7.93
N SER A 166 2.78 18.15 8.40
CA SER A 166 3.00 19.38 7.66
C SER A 166 4.02 19.22 6.52
N GLU A 167 3.83 19.98 5.46
CA GLU A 167 4.78 20.02 4.34
C GLU A 167 6.10 20.64 4.76
N GLU A 168 6.06 21.62 5.69
CA GLU A 168 7.24 22.25 6.25
C GLU A 168 8.13 21.25 6.99
N SER A 169 7.54 20.38 7.83
CA SER A 169 8.26 19.31 8.52
C SER A 169 8.94 18.36 7.54
N ARG A 170 8.27 17.98 6.44
CA ARG A 170 8.84 17.16 5.38
C ARG A 170 10.04 17.86 4.70
N ILE A 171 9.90 19.14 4.36
CA ILE A 171 10.98 19.91 3.73
C ILE A 171 12.18 20.03 4.67
N GLN A 172 11.96 20.29 5.95
CA GLN A 172 13.03 20.36 6.94
C GLN A 172 13.73 19.02 7.13
N TRP A 173 12.96 17.92 7.16
CA TRP A 173 13.52 16.58 7.17
C TRP A 173 14.47 16.36 5.99
N ASN A 174 13.99 16.59 4.77
CA ASN A 174 14.75 16.34 3.54
C ASN A 174 16.02 17.17 3.42
N LYS A 175 16.09 18.34 4.10
CA LYS A 175 17.31 19.16 4.17
C LYS A 175 18.39 18.57 5.09
N ARG A 176 17.98 17.86 6.14
CA ARG A 176 18.87 17.48 7.25
C ARG A 176 19.11 15.98 7.35
N ARG A 177 18.21 15.15 6.82
CA ARG A 177 18.21 13.70 7.06
C ARG A 177 18.08 12.90 5.78
N ARG A 178 18.39 11.63 5.89
CA ARG A 178 18.20 10.61 4.86
C ARG A 178 17.44 9.42 5.47
N PRO A 179 16.63 8.68 4.71
CA PRO A 179 16.31 8.86 3.28
C PRO A 179 15.43 10.10 3.03
N ALA A 180 15.39 10.55 1.77
CA ALA A 180 14.44 11.58 1.35
C ALA A 180 13.00 11.00 1.40
N VAL A 181 12.06 11.86 1.75
CA VAL A 181 10.65 11.50 1.93
C VAL A 181 9.77 12.28 0.97
N ASP A 182 8.98 11.57 0.19
CA ASP A 182 7.98 12.18 -0.69
C ASP A 182 6.61 12.24 -0.02
N ARG A 183 5.79 13.21 -0.45
CA ARG A 183 4.42 13.35 0.02
C ARG A 183 3.48 12.49 -0.81
N ILE A 184 2.67 11.66 -0.15
CA ILE A 184 1.52 11.00 -0.79
C ILE A 184 0.44 12.06 -1.04
N PRO A 185 -0.11 12.21 -2.25
CA PRO A 185 -1.25 13.08 -2.48
C PRO A 185 -2.43 12.68 -1.61
N PHE A 186 -3.11 13.69 -1.06
CA PHE A 186 -4.20 13.47 -0.11
C PHE A 186 -5.29 12.54 -0.69
N SER A 187 -5.71 11.57 0.09
CA SER A 187 -6.78 10.63 -0.23
C SER A 187 -7.74 10.51 0.94
N VAL A 188 -9.01 10.71 0.68
CA VAL A 188 -10.10 10.51 1.66
C VAL A 188 -10.55 9.05 1.64
N ASP A 189 -10.56 8.45 0.45
CA ASP A 189 -11.06 7.11 0.20
C ASP A 189 -10.05 6.32 -0.61
N ALA A 190 -9.60 5.20 -0.07
CA ALA A 190 -8.61 4.34 -0.71
C ALA A 190 -9.12 3.63 -1.98
N PHE A 191 -10.45 3.54 -2.14
CA PHE A 191 -11.07 2.94 -3.31
C PHE A 191 -11.37 3.94 -4.44
N THR A 192 -11.03 5.22 -4.24
CA THR A 192 -11.20 6.26 -5.24
C THR A 192 -9.86 6.90 -5.59
N VAL A 193 -9.41 6.71 -6.84
CA VAL A 193 -8.15 7.28 -7.33
C VAL A 193 -8.43 8.53 -8.16
N THR A 194 -7.90 9.67 -7.72
CA THR A 194 -7.95 10.93 -8.47
C THR A 194 -6.88 10.96 -9.57
N LYS A 195 -7.04 11.84 -10.55
CA LYS A 195 -6.02 12.05 -11.60
C LYS A 195 -4.65 12.41 -11.00
N GLN A 196 -4.62 13.30 -10.02
CA GLN A 196 -3.38 13.70 -9.34
C GLN A 196 -2.67 12.51 -8.70
N GLN A 197 -3.42 11.63 -8.01
CA GLN A 197 -2.88 10.42 -7.41
C GLN A 197 -2.37 9.44 -8.46
N ALA A 198 -3.11 9.27 -9.56
CA ALA A 198 -2.72 8.39 -10.66
C ALA A 198 -1.43 8.86 -11.34
N ASP A 199 -1.32 10.15 -11.65
CA ASP A 199 -0.12 10.76 -12.25
C ASP A 199 1.09 10.62 -11.31
N TRP A 200 0.87 10.81 -10.01
CA TRP A 200 1.92 10.68 -8.98
C TRP A 200 2.38 9.22 -8.82
N MET A 201 1.45 8.24 -8.75
CA MET A 201 1.77 6.82 -8.65
C MET A 201 2.46 6.29 -9.90
N GLY A 202 2.04 6.74 -11.08
CA GLY A 202 2.64 6.33 -12.35
C GLY A 202 4.11 6.68 -12.51
N GLN A 203 4.61 7.66 -11.77
CA GLN A 203 6.04 8.02 -11.75
C GLN A 203 6.88 7.11 -10.83
N ARG A 204 6.23 6.24 -10.04
CA ARG A 204 6.87 5.47 -8.96
C ARG A 204 6.77 3.94 -9.13
N ILE A 205 6.11 3.47 -10.18
CA ILE A 205 5.90 2.03 -10.44
C ILE A 205 6.50 1.56 -11.75
#